data_706bc76aa1cd4905c04f1689bc1205b8
#
_entry.id   706bc76aa1cd4905c04f1689bc1205b8
#
_cell.length_a   1.000
_cell.length_b   1.000
_cell.length_c   1.000
_cell.angle_alpha   90.00
_cell.angle_beta   90.00
_cell.angle_gamma   90.00
#
_symmetry.space_group_name_H-M   'P 1'
#
loop_
_entity.id
_entity.type
_entity.pdbx_description
1 polymer ?
#
loop_
_entity_poly.entity_id
_entity_poly.type
_entity_poly.pdbx_seq_one_letter_code
_entity_poly.pdbx_strand_id
1 'polypeptide(L)'
;MLDLEMNSLMIIRKSEYKRATWKNGLGFTDEIAIYPEGASLAKGDFQWRLSSARIESASPFSMFPAHDRVLVILRGNGIRMAHRYEEGDPEEINEVGPLEPYEFPGDIQSRCELMKGAITDFSVFSETGRIGAQVAVQELSPDEDFIWNSEGRWNFAFAIDRSIDTDAGNLPEGDTLSCGPGEVRLTAGGHGAKLLLVSLEALG
;
A
#
# COMPACT_ATOMS: atom_id res chain seq x y z
N MET A 1 5.58 8.17 -18.64
CA MET A 1 6.35 6.93 -18.75
C MET A 1 7.32 6.99 -17.60
N LEU A 2 6.96 6.31 -16.49
CA LEU A 2 7.79 6.28 -15.28
C LEU A 2 8.72 5.07 -15.45
N ASP A 3 9.87 5.31 -16.06
CA ASP A 3 10.98 4.38 -16.01
C ASP A 3 11.48 4.40 -14.56
N LEU A 4 11.04 3.42 -13.76
CA LEU A 4 11.54 3.22 -12.40
C LEU A 4 12.98 2.70 -12.50
N GLU A 5 13.87 3.53 -13.03
CA GLU A 5 15.31 3.27 -12.93
C GLU A 5 15.65 3.07 -11.46
N MET A 6 16.21 1.92 -11.15
CA MET A 6 16.37 1.31 -9.82
C MET A 6 17.13 2.13 -8.77
N ASN A 7 17.45 3.39 -9.04
CA ASN A 7 18.21 4.27 -8.14
C ASN A 7 17.75 5.74 -8.13
N SER A 8 16.63 6.09 -8.77
CA SER A 8 16.18 7.48 -8.76
C SER A 8 15.25 7.74 -7.59
N LEU A 9 15.67 8.65 -6.70
CA LEU A 9 14.80 9.22 -5.69
C LEU A 9 13.81 10.16 -6.38
N MET A 10 12.51 9.82 -6.36
CA MET A 10 11.48 10.58 -7.06
C MET A 10 10.15 10.59 -6.32
N ILE A 11 9.39 11.66 -6.50
CA ILE A 11 8.05 11.78 -5.94
C ILE A 11 7.01 11.45 -7.02
N ILE A 12 6.19 10.44 -6.76
CA ILE A 12 5.00 10.10 -7.56
C ILE A 12 3.85 10.89 -6.97
N ARG A 13 3.30 11.83 -7.73
CA ARG A 13 2.22 12.69 -7.25
C ARG A 13 0.90 11.95 -7.25
N LYS A 14 0.06 12.21 -6.27
CA LYS A 14 -1.30 11.66 -6.18
C LYS A 14 -2.13 11.97 -7.44
N SER A 15 -1.87 13.08 -8.11
CA SER A 15 -2.51 13.45 -9.38
C SER A 15 -2.10 12.57 -10.56
N GLU A 16 -1.03 11.80 -10.44
CA GLU A 16 -0.51 10.90 -11.47
C GLU A 16 -1.02 9.46 -11.27
N TYR A 17 -1.68 9.17 -10.14
CA TYR A 17 -2.25 7.85 -9.88
C TYR A 17 -3.35 7.50 -10.87
N LYS A 18 -3.38 6.26 -11.30
CA LYS A 18 -4.41 5.78 -12.22
C LYS A 18 -5.68 5.40 -11.46
N ARG A 19 -6.69 6.26 -11.50
CA ARG A 19 -7.96 5.99 -10.83
C ARG A 19 -8.85 5.05 -11.61
N ALA A 20 -9.35 4.02 -10.96
CA ALA A 20 -10.37 3.10 -11.44
C ALA A 20 -11.56 3.11 -10.50
N THR A 21 -12.72 3.58 -10.98
CA THR A 21 -13.99 3.49 -10.23
C THR A 21 -14.52 2.07 -10.32
N TRP A 22 -15.00 1.53 -9.20
CA TRP A 22 -15.56 0.19 -9.16
C TRP A 22 -16.89 0.12 -9.94
N LYS A 23 -17.15 -1.03 -10.57
CA LYS A 23 -18.35 -1.22 -11.38
C LYS A 23 -19.66 -1.04 -10.61
N ASN A 24 -19.65 -1.31 -9.31
CA ASN A 24 -20.79 -1.15 -8.42
C ASN A 24 -20.98 0.29 -7.89
N GLY A 25 -20.06 1.22 -8.20
CA GLY A 25 -20.08 2.60 -7.73
C GLY A 25 -19.80 2.79 -6.24
N LEU A 26 -19.43 1.72 -5.50
CA LEU A 26 -19.26 1.73 -4.04
C LEU A 26 -17.80 2.01 -3.61
N GLY A 27 -16.98 2.51 -4.51
CA GLY A 27 -15.60 2.87 -4.23
C GLY A 27 -14.79 3.13 -5.48
N PHE A 28 -13.53 3.45 -5.27
CA PHE A 28 -12.52 3.58 -6.31
C PHE A 28 -11.17 3.10 -5.79
N THR A 29 -10.28 2.77 -6.72
CA THR A 29 -8.90 2.41 -6.43
C THR A 29 -7.99 3.34 -7.23
N ASP A 30 -7.02 3.93 -6.55
CA ASP A 30 -5.92 4.68 -7.12
C ASP A 30 -4.70 3.75 -7.20
N GLU A 31 -4.28 3.36 -8.40
CA GLU A 31 -3.06 2.61 -8.64
C GLU A 31 -1.87 3.58 -8.57
N ILE A 32 -0.97 3.32 -7.62
CA ILE A 32 0.19 4.17 -7.32
C ILE A 32 1.38 3.75 -8.17
N ALA A 33 1.69 2.46 -8.15
CA ALA A 33 2.78 1.87 -8.91
C ALA A 33 2.50 0.39 -9.20
N ILE A 34 3.04 -0.13 -10.30
CA ILE A 34 2.92 -1.53 -10.72
C ILE A 34 4.20 -1.94 -11.46
N TYR A 35 4.66 -3.19 -11.28
CA TYR A 35 5.85 -3.71 -11.93
C TYR A 35 5.60 -5.11 -12.50
N PRO A 36 6.17 -5.46 -13.66
CA PRO A 36 6.99 -4.63 -14.53
C PRO A 36 6.21 -3.51 -15.23
N GLU A 37 6.93 -2.55 -15.81
CA GLU A 37 6.31 -1.50 -16.62
C GLU A 37 5.45 -2.11 -17.74
N GLY A 38 4.24 -1.56 -17.93
CA GLY A 38 3.27 -2.08 -18.90
C GLY A 38 2.44 -3.27 -18.41
N ALA A 39 2.72 -3.80 -17.21
CA ALA A 39 1.82 -4.73 -16.55
C ALA A 39 0.47 -4.07 -16.21
N SER A 40 -0.54 -4.87 -16.01
CA SER A 40 -1.86 -4.36 -15.63
C SER A 40 -2.63 -5.35 -14.77
N LEU A 41 -3.49 -4.79 -13.91
CA LEU A 41 -4.41 -5.58 -13.10
C LEU A 41 -5.29 -6.52 -13.95
N ALA A 42 -5.72 -6.04 -15.14
CA ALA A 42 -6.61 -6.80 -16.01
C ALA A 42 -5.96 -8.04 -16.63
N LYS A 43 -4.65 -7.98 -16.88
CA LYS A 43 -3.87 -9.13 -17.40
C LYS A 43 -3.37 -10.04 -16.28
N GLY A 44 -3.22 -9.51 -15.04
CA GLY A 44 -2.63 -10.23 -13.93
C GLY A 44 -1.15 -10.56 -14.11
N ASP A 45 -0.43 -9.78 -14.93
CA ASP A 45 0.95 -10.00 -15.34
C ASP A 45 1.96 -9.18 -14.54
N PHE A 46 1.58 -8.75 -13.35
CA PHE A 46 2.44 -7.95 -12.47
C PHE A 46 3.13 -8.82 -11.41
N GLN A 47 4.34 -8.41 -11.02
CA GLN A 47 5.09 -9.03 -9.92
C GLN A 47 4.78 -8.34 -8.58
N TRP A 48 4.60 -7.03 -8.58
CA TRP A 48 4.10 -6.29 -7.43
C TRP A 48 3.27 -5.08 -7.86
N ARG A 49 2.40 -4.63 -6.96
CA ARG A 49 1.52 -3.50 -7.17
C ARG A 49 1.21 -2.78 -5.87
N LEU A 50 1.23 -1.45 -5.90
CA LEU A 50 0.80 -0.57 -4.82
C LEU A 50 -0.47 0.16 -5.23
N SER A 51 -1.44 0.19 -4.35
CA SER A 51 -2.70 0.92 -4.59
C SER A 51 -3.34 1.38 -3.30
N SER A 52 -4.16 2.44 -3.38
CA SER A 52 -5.03 2.88 -2.31
C SER A 52 -6.48 2.84 -2.78
N ALA A 53 -7.38 2.38 -1.93
CA ALA A 53 -8.80 2.31 -2.26
C ALA A 53 -9.66 3.00 -1.21
N ARG A 54 -10.75 3.63 -1.69
CA ARG A 54 -11.82 4.08 -0.83
C ARG A 54 -12.95 3.07 -0.87
N ILE A 55 -13.29 2.53 0.30
CA ILE A 55 -14.32 1.50 0.48
C ILE A 55 -15.46 2.11 1.28
N GLU A 56 -16.66 2.16 0.70
CA GLU A 56 -17.82 2.82 1.29
C GLU A 56 -18.89 1.83 1.81
N SER A 57 -18.73 0.53 1.49
CA SER A 57 -19.62 -0.53 1.96
C SER A 57 -18.89 -1.86 2.07
N ALA A 58 -19.49 -2.79 2.80
CA ALA A 58 -19.05 -4.19 2.82
C ALA A 58 -18.97 -4.76 1.41
N SER A 59 -17.89 -5.44 1.09
CA SER A 59 -17.65 -6.00 -0.24
C SER A 59 -16.73 -7.20 -0.22
N PRO A 60 -16.87 -8.12 -1.19
CA PRO A 60 -15.85 -9.12 -1.43
C PRO A 60 -14.58 -8.45 -1.99
N PHE A 61 -13.44 -8.98 -1.61
CA PHE A 61 -12.17 -8.67 -2.24
C PHE A 61 -11.98 -9.55 -3.48
N SER A 62 -11.43 -8.97 -4.53
CA SER A 62 -11.02 -9.76 -5.70
C SER A 62 -9.90 -10.71 -5.31
N MET A 63 -9.96 -11.93 -5.83
CA MET A 63 -8.88 -12.90 -5.69
C MET A 63 -7.73 -12.55 -6.65
N PHE A 64 -6.52 -12.75 -6.15
CA PHE A 64 -5.28 -12.55 -6.90
C PHE A 64 -4.40 -13.78 -6.74
N PRO A 65 -4.65 -14.86 -7.53
CA PRO A 65 -3.83 -16.06 -7.46
C PRO A 65 -2.35 -15.76 -7.64
N ALA A 66 -1.51 -16.48 -6.91
CA ALA A 66 -0.06 -16.32 -6.87
C ALA A 66 0.44 -14.95 -6.36
N HIS A 67 -0.38 -14.24 -5.59
CA HIS A 67 0.06 -13.01 -4.92
C HIS A 67 -0.28 -13.04 -3.44
N ASP A 68 0.65 -12.57 -2.62
CA ASP A 68 0.41 -12.23 -1.22
C ASP A 68 -0.03 -10.76 -1.13
N ARG A 69 -0.74 -10.43 -0.08
CA ARG A 69 -1.27 -9.08 0.13
C ARG A 69 -0.94 -8.56 1.53
N VAL A 70 -0.56 -7.29 1.59
CA VAL A 70 -0.52 -6.53 2.84
C VAL A 70 -1.52 -5.38 2.72
N LEU A 71 -2.44 -5.31 3.66
CA LEU A 71 -3.47 -4.27 3.75
C LEU A 71 -3.20 -3.38 4.96
N VAL A 72 -3.28 -2.06 4.79
CA VAL A 72 -3.21 -1.09 5.89
C VAL A 72 -4.37 -0.12 5.78
N ILE A 73 -5.16 0.02 6.84
CA ILE A 73 -6.22 1.02 6.90
C ILE A 73 -5.61 2.38 7.22
N LEU A 74 -5.54 3.25 6.22
CA LEU A 74 -4.97 4.59 6.37
C LEU A 74 -5.92 5.57 7.08
N ARG A 75 -7.24 5.43 6.84
CA ARG A 75 -8.30 6.28 7.40
C ARG A 75 -9.54 5.47 7.69
N GLY A 76 -10.26 5.86 8.72
CA GLY A 76 -11.48 5.20 9.18
C GLY A 76 -11.26 4.41 10.47
N ASN A 77 -12.21 3.55 10.82
CA ASN A 77 -12.22 2.88 12.12
C ASN A 77 -11.87 1.39 12.05
N GLY A 78 -11.35 0.93 10.91
CA GLY A 78 -11.01 -0.48 10.72
C GLY A 78 -12.11 -1.26 10.01
N ILE A 79 -11.80 -2.52 9.78
CA ILE A 79 -12.66 -3.49 9.11
C ILE A 79 -12.61 -4.83 9.85
N ARG A 80 -13.63 -5.63 9.61
CA ARG A 80 -13.62 -7.05 9.95
C ARG A 80 -13.41 -7.82 8.67
N MET A 81 -12.28 -8.54 8.55
CA MET A 81 -11.95 -9.41 7.43
C MET A 81 -12.44 -10.81 7.71
N ALA A 82 -13.13 -11.41 6.75
CA ALA A 82 -13.50 -12.82 6.81
C ALA A 82 -12.85 -13.56 5.64
N HIS A 83 -12.10 -14.60 5.95
CA HIS A 83 -11.37 -15.44 5.02
C HIS A 83 -11.94 -16.86 4.99
N ARG A 84 -11.98 -17.46 3.80
CA ARG A 84 -12.29 -18.87 3.61
C ARG A 84 -11.21 -19.48 2.76
N TYR A 85 -10.49 -20.45 3.32
CA TYR A 85 -9.34 -21.09 2.68
C TYR A 85 -9.76 -22.17 1.69
N GLU A 86 -10.77 -22.98 2.04
CA GLU A 86 -11.32 -24.02 1.15
C GLU A 86 -12.85 -23.92 1.09
N GLU A 87 -13.44 -24.45 0.03
CA GLU A 87 -14.88 -24.50 -0.11
C GLU A 87 -15.49 -25.39 0.98
N GLY A 88 -16.43 -24.83 1.77
CA GLY A 88 -17.06 -25.52 2.89
C GLY A 88 -16.42 -25.28 4.25
N ASP A 89 -15.23 -24.67 4.29
CA ASP A 89 -14.61 -24.30 5.55
C ASP A 89 -15.38 -23.16 6.26
N PRO A 90 -15.30 -23.11 7.60
CA PRO A 90 -15.76 -21.96 8.35
C PRO A 90 -14.93 -20.73 7.99
N GLU A 91 -15.54 -19.57 8.03
CA GLU A 91 -14.80 -18.32 7.84
C GLU A 91 -13.94 -18.02 9.07
N GLU A 92 -12.67 -17.69 8.83
CA GLU A 92 -11.79 -17.08 9.82
C GLU A 92 -12.02 -15.57 9.81
N ILE A 93 -12.35 -15.00 10.98
CA ILE A 93 -12.67 -13.58 11.12
C ILE A 93 -11.58 -12.86 11.90
N ASN A 94 -11.00 -11.82 11.30
CA ASN A 94 -9.97 -10.99 11.88
C ASN A 94 -10.42 -9.53 11.90
N GLU A 95 -10.22 -8.83 13.02
CA GLU A 95 -10.42 -7.38 13.09
C GLU A 95 -9.10 -6.69 12.74
N VAL A 96 -9.17 -5.76 11.77
CA VAL A 96 -8.01 -5.01 11.28
C VAL A 96 -8.20 -3.55 11.66
N GLY A 97 -7.37 -3.07 12.57
CA GLY A 97 -7.38 -1.70 13.07
C GLY A 97 -6.74 -0.70 12.08
N PRO A 98 -6.89 0.61 12.37
CA PRO A 98 -6.18 1.64 11.63
C PRO A 98 -4.67 1.54 11.82
N LEU A 99 -3.90 1.72 10.74
CA LEU A 99 -2.43 1.79 10.73
C LEU A 99 -1.72 0.50 11.15
N GLU A 100 -2.43 -0.62 11.16
CA GLU A 100 -1.87 -1.94 11.43
C GLU A 100 -1.71 -2.70 10.10
N PRO A 101 -0.50 -3.08 9.67
CA PRO A 101 -0.31 -3.95 8.52
C PRO A 101 -0.94 -5.32 8.75
N TYR A 102 -1.78 -5.77 7.82
CA TYR A 102 -2.46 -7.05 7.86
C TYR A 102 -2.14 -7.86 6.62
N GLU A 103 -1.52 -9.01 6.81
CA GLU A 103 -1.05 -9.89 5.73
C GLU A 103 -2.00 -11.05 5.52
N PHE A 104 -2.27 -11.39 4.25
CA PHE A 104 -3.07 -12.54 3.88
C PHE A 104 -2.80 -12.99 2.43
N PRO A 105 -2.99 -14.29 2.11
CA PRO A 105 -2.87 -14.78 0.74
C PRO A 105 -3.93 -14.17 -0.18
N GLY A 106 -3.53 -13.80 -1.38
CA GLY A 106 -4.46 -13.20 -2.35
C GLY A 106 -5.36 -14.21 -3.08
N ASP A 107 -5.08 -15.49 -2.99
CA ASP A 107 -5.81 -16.57 -3.65
C ASP A 107 -6.97 -17.16 -2.81
N ILE A 108 -7.20 -16.69 -1.61
CA ILE A 108 -8.30 -17.09 -0.75
C ILE A 108 -9.53 -16.21 -0.92
N GLN A 109 -10.71 -16.78 -0.70
CA GLN A 109 -11.95 -15.99 -0.68
C GLN A 109 -11.96 -15.07 0.53
N SER A 110 -12.00 -13.77 0.27
CA SER A 110 -11.97 -12.75 1.31
C SER A 110 -13.09 -11.74 1.14
N ARG A 111 -13.68 -11.29 2.24
CA ARG A 111 -14.65 -10.19 2.26
C ARG A 111 -14.39 -9.27 3.45
N CYS A 112 -14.77 -8.01 3.33
CA CYS A 112 -14.69 -7.07 4.45
C CYS A 112 -16.08 -6.57 4.86
N GLU A 113 -16.20 -6.31 6.15
CA GLU A 113 -17.28 -5.53 6.75
C GLU A 113 -16.67 -4.29 7.40
N LEU A 114 -17.28 -3.13 7.16
CA LEU A 114 -16.81 -1.88 7.76
C LEU A 114 -17.21 -1.83 9.23
N MET A 115 -16.29 -1.60 10.15
CA MET A 115 -16.61 -1.48 11.57
C MET A 115 -17.43 -0.23 11.85
N LYS A 116 -17.10 0.90 11.22
CA LYS A 116 -17.84 2.15 11.37
C LYS A 116 -17.50 3.13 10.25
N GLY A 117 -18.43 3.27 9.28
CA GLY A 117 -18.30 4.21 8.17
C GLY A 117 -17.23 3.81 7.15
N ALA A 118 -17.07 4.62 6.13
CA ALA A 118 -16.13 4.39 5.05
C ALA A 118 -14.67 4.41 5.53
N ILE A 119 -13.82 3.64 4.84
CA ILE A 119 -12.39 3.60 5.07
C ILE A 119 -11.61 3.98 3.82
N THR A 120 -10.33 4.32 4.00
CA THR A 120 -9.33 4.33 2.93
C THR A 120 -8.23 3.35 3.33
N ASP A 121 -7.93 2.41 2.45
CA ASP A 121 -6.85 1.47 2.63
C ASP A 121 -5.64 1.78 1.74
N PHE A 122 -4.54 1.10 2.03
CA PHE A 122 -3.40 0.92 1.16
C PHE A 122 -3.15 -0.57 1.02
N SER A 123 -2.99 -1.03 -0.21
CA SER A 123 -2.74 -2.45 -0.50
C SER A 123 -1.41 -2.61 -1.24
N VAL A 124 -0.59 -3.51 -0.74
CA VAL A 124 0.61 -4.03 -1.39
C VAL A 124 0.30 -5.43 -1.86
N PHE A 125 0.58 -5.71 -3.13
CA PHE A 125 0.52 -7.04 -3.73
C PHE A 125 1.92 -7.45 -4.14
N SER A 126 2.32 -8.67 -3.83
CA SER A 126 3.62 -9.23 -4.20
C SER A 126 3.48 -10.66 -4.70
N GLU A 127 4.16 -11.01 -5.80
CA GLU A 127 4.13 -12.36 -6.38
C GLU A 127 4.71 -13.37 -5.38
N THR A 128 3.87 -14.32 -4.95
CA THR A 128 4.20 -15.31 -3.91
C THR A 128 5.46 -16.08 -4.26
N GLY A 129 6.41 -16.14 -3.31
CA GLY A 129 7.68 -16.83 -3.47
C GLY A 129 8.68 -16.18 -4.41
N ARG A 130 8.35 -15.03 -5.01
CA ARG A 130 9.25 -14.25 -5.89
C ARG A 130 9.57 -12.88 -5.38
N ILE A 131 8.62 -12.22 -4.76
CA ILE A 131 8.78 -10.88 -4.21
C ILE A 131 8.45 -10.91 -2.73
N GLY A 132 9.42 -10.56 -1.90
CA GLY A 132 9.21 -10.27 -0.48
C GLY A 132 8.73 -8.83 -0.31
N ALA A 133 7.76 -8.62 0.57
CA ALA A 133 7.27 -7.29 0.92
C ALA A 133 7.41 -7.05 2.43
N GLN A 134 7.94 -5.90 2.80
CA GLN A 134 7.95 -5.39 4.17
C GLN A 134 7.16 -4.09 4.20
N VAL A 135 6.20 -4.01 5.10
CA VAL A 135 5.33 -2.83 5.23
C VAL A 135 5.30 -2.40 6.70
N ALA A 136 5.58 -1.13 6.95
CA ALA A 136 5.57 -0.56 8.29
C ALA A 136 4.96 0.83 8.31
N VAL A 137 4.26 1.17 9.38
CA VAL A 137 3.85 2.54 9.65
C VAL A 137 4.89 3.21 10.55
N GLN A 138 5.42 4.34 10.09
CA GLN A 138 6.35 5.18 10.84
C GLN A 138 5.64 6.44 11.29
N GLU A 139 5.61 6.68 12.60
CA GLU A 139 5.17 7.94 13.18
C GLU A 139 6.40 8.80 13.50
N LEU A 140 6.37 10.05 13.06
CA LEU A 140 7.39 11.04 13.34
C LEU A 140 6.84 12.09 14.29
N SER A 141 7.60 12.40 15.34
CA SER A 141 7.32 13.49 16.26
C SER A 141 7.45 14.86 15.55
N PRO A 142 6.93 15.95 16.14
CA PRO A 142 7.17 17.29 15.61
C PRO A 142 8.67 17.58 15.40
N ASP A 143 8.99 18.09 14.22
CA ASP A 143 10.35 18.47 13.79
C ASP A 143 11.39 17.33 13.85
N GLU A 144 10.95 16.07 13.84
CA GLU A 144 11.82 14.90 13.84
C GLU A 144 12.47 14.69 12.46
N ASP A 145 13.78 14.51 12.49
CA ASP A 145 14.58 14.00 11.36
C ASP A 145 14.73 12.49 11.51
N PHE A 146 14.16 11.74 10.58
CA PHE A 146 14.24 10.29 10.51
C PHE A 146 15.06 9.86 9.30
N ILE A 147 16.07 9.04 9.52
CA ILE A 147 16.84 8.42 8.44
C ILE A 147 16.29 7.02 8.18
N TRP A 148 15.65 6.88 7.05
CA TRP A 148 15.16 5.58 6.60
C TRP A 148 16.26 4.85 5.83
N ASN A 149 16.72 3.72 6.36
CA ASN A 149 17.62 2.80 5.66
C ASN A 149 16.76 1.86 4.82
N SER A 150 16.54 2.21 3.56
CA SER A 150 15.77 1.40 2.63
C SER A 150 16.63 0.27 2.08
N GLU A 151 16.20 -0.98 2.27
CA GLU A 151 17.00 -2.17 1.93
C GLU A 151 16.48 -2.90 0.68
N GLY A 152 15.20 -2.76 0.37
CA GLY A 152 14.56 -3.41 -0.77
C GLY A 152 15.08 -2.90 -2.12
N ARG A 153 14.92 -3.70 -3.15
CA ARG A 153 15.17 -3.29 -4.53
C ARG A 153 14.28 -2.11 -4.95
N TRP A 154 13.04 -2.11 -4.48
CA TRP A 154 12.06 -1.03 -4.68
C TRP A 154 11.53 -0.59 -3.32
N ASN A 155 11.61 0.69 -3.04
CA ASN A 155 11.19 1.24 -1.75
C ASN A 155 10.28 2.44 -1.96
N PHE A 156 9.25 2.54 -1.11
CA PHE A 156 8.24 3.58 -1.21
C PHE A 156 7.90 4.13 0.18
N ALA A 157 7.84 5.46 0.30
CA ALA A 157 7.33 6.14 1.48
C ALA A 157 6.08 6.93 1.08
N PHE A 158 4.91 6.53 1.57
CA PHE A 158 3.64 7.20 1.32
C PHE A 158 3.29 8.12 2.49
N ALA A 159 3.01 9.41 2.22
CA ALA A 159 2.62 10.37 3.22
C ALA A 159 1.14 10.21 3.61
N ILE A 160 0.86 9.72 4.84
CA ILE A 160 -0.50 9.35 5.25
C ILE A 160 -1.36 10.57 5.59
N ASP A 161 -0.86 11.50 6.40
CA ASP A 161 -1.71 12.54 7.01
C ASP A 161 -1.17 13.97 6.91
N ARG A 162 0.10 14.16 6.62
CA ARG A 162 0.75 15.48 6.50
C ARG A 162 1.89 15.44 5.50
N SER A 163 2.31 16.64 5.09
CA SER A 163 3.51 16.76 4.25
C SER A 163 4.78 16.51 5.05
N ILE A 164 5.78 15.98 4.37
CA ILE A 164 7.09 15.62 4.89
C ILE A 164 8.14 16.19 3.96
N ASP A 165 9.20 16.76 4.50
CA ASP A 165 10.36 17.16 3.70
C ASP A 165 11.28 15.96 3.51
N THR A 166 11.77 15.78 2.28
CA THR A 166 12.62 14.66 1.89
C THR A 166 13.81 15.15 1.06
N ASP A 167 14.79 14.29 0.84
CA ASP A 167 15.90 14.59 -0.06
C ASP A 167 15.47 14.85 -1.53
N ALA A 168 14.27 14.42 -1.91
CA ALA A 168 13.65 14.73 -3.22
C ALA A 168 12.79 16.00 -3.20
N GLY A 169 12.68 16.68 -2.08
CA GLY A 169 11.81 17.84 -1.86
C GLY A 169 10.59 17.53 -1.00
N ASN A 170 9.62 18.43 -0.98
CA ASN A 170 8.42 18.28 -0.17
C ASN A 170 7.50 17.17 -0.73
N LEU A 171 7.12 16.23 0.14
CA LEU A 171 6.19 15.12 -0.11
C LEU A 171 4.84 15.45 0.54
N PRO A 172 3.86 15.96 -0.19
CA PRO A 172 2.51 16.25 0.32
C PRO A 172 1.76 15.00 0.77
N GLU A 173 0.74 15.19 1.60
CA GLU A 173 -0.21 14.15 1.98
C GLU A 173 -0.79 13.43 0.76
N GLY A 174 -0.67 12.12 0.76
CA GLY A 174 -1.17 11.24 -0.30
C GLY A 174 -0.23 11.07 -1.49
N ASP A 175 0.89 11.77 -1.55
CA ASP A 175 1.95 11.51 -2.51
C ASP A 175 2.87 10.38 -2.03
N THR A 176 3.63 9.79 -2.94
CA THR A 176 4.54 8.67 -2.67
C THR A 176 5.96 9.03 -3.12
N LEU A 177 6.92 8.88 -2.23
CA LEU A 177 8.34 8.87 -2.57
C LEU A 177 8.72 7.46 -3.01
N SER A 178 9.42 7.33 -4.13
CA SER A 178 10.05 6.08 -4.61
C SER A 178 11.56 6.23 -4.56
N CYS A 179 12.27 5.19 -4.13
CA CYS A 179 13.73 5.15 -4.11
C CYS A 179 14.27 3.73 -4.27
N GLY A 180 15.54 3.64 -4.66
CA GLY A 180 16.34 2.41 -4.54
C GLY A 180 16.80 2.16 -3.11
N PRO A 181 17.67 1.14 -2.89
CA PRO A 181 18.29 0.90 -1.59
C PRO A 181 19.24 2.05 -1.20
N GLY A 182 19.24 2.40 0.09
CA GLY A 182 20.10 3.47 0.62
C GLY A 182 19.46 4.24 1.75
N GLU A 183 20.11 5.31 2.16
CA GLU A 183 19.61 6.22 3.20
C GLU A 183 18.76 7.32 2.57
N VAL A 184 17.59 7.56 3.14
CA VAL A 184 16.67 8.63 2.76
C VAL A 184 16.29 9.42 4.02
N ARG A 185 16.44 10.73 3.97
CA ARG A 185 16.00 11.61 5.05
C ARG A 185 14.53 11.96 4.88
N LEU A 186 13.77 11.82 5.96
CA LEU A 186 12.36 12.13 6.07
C LEU A 186 12.16 13.03 7.28
N THR A 187 11.82 14.30 7.06
CA THR A 187 11.70 15.30 8.13
C THR A 187 10.25 15.73 8.29
N ALA A 188 9.71 15.53 9.49
CA ALA A 188 8.37 16.01 9.84
C ALA A 188 8.38 17.51 10.16
N GLY A 189 7.30 18.21 9.83
CA GLY A 189 7.08 19.58 10.30
C GLY A 189 6.62 19.64 11.77
N GLY A 190 6.37 20.84 12.29
CA GLY A 190 6.06 21.14 13.70
C GLY A 190 4.81 20.47 14.29
N HIS A 191 4.11 19.63 13.55
CA HIS A 191 2.94 18.85 14.01
C HIS A 191 3.16 17.33 13.93
N GLY A 192 4.38 16.89 13.61
CA GLY A 192 4.67 15.49 13.32
C GLY A 192 4.02 15.01 12.03
N ALA A 193 4.19 13.73 11.69
CA ALA A 193 3.61 13.12 10.51
C ALA A 193 3.58 11.60 10.60
N LYS A 194 2.80 10.94 9.74
CA LYS A 194 2.77 9.49 9.59
C LYS A 194 3.08 9.08 8.17
N LEU A 195 3.89 8.07 8.04
CA LEU A 195 4.31 7.48 6.79
C LEU A 195 3.95 6.00 6.74
N LEU A 196 3.64 5.50 5.56
CA LEU A 196 3.70 4.08 5.28
C LEU A 196 4.97 3.81 4.48
N LEU A 197 5.85 2.99 5.04
CA LEU A 197 7.10 2.55 4.43
C LEU A 197 6.90 1.16 3.84
N VAL A 198 7.25 1.00 2.57
CA VAL A 198 7.16 -0.27 1.84
C VAL A 198 8.52 -0.58 1.24
N SER A 199 9.04 -1.76 1.50
CA SER A 199 10.24 -2.29 0.86
C SER A 199 9.91 -3.60 0.15
N LEU A 200 10.27 -3.70 -1.12
CA LEU A 200 10.04 -4.86 -1.97
C LEU A 200 11.38 -5.41 -2.46
N GLU A 201 11.58 -6.74 -2.34
CA GLU A 201 12.83 -7.40 -2.72
C GLU A 201 12.54 -8.64 -3.57
N ALA A 202 13.35 -8.86 -4.60
CA ALA A 202 13.30 -10.09 -5.36
C ALA A 202 13.91 -11.24 -4.53
N LEU A 203 13.12 -12.26 -4.28
CA LEU A 203 13.58 -13.49 -3.63
C LEU A 203 14.35 -14.32 -4.67
N GLY A 204 15.54 -14.76 -4.30
CA GLY A 204 16.44 -15.53 -5.16
C GLY A 204 15.96 -16.95 -5.46
#